data_17d086b469b179e7a64f28dad7dde74e
#
_entry.id   17d086b469b179e7a64f28dad7dde74e
#
_cell.length_a   1.000
_cell.length_b   1.000
_cell.length_c   1.000
_cell.angle_alpha   90.00
_cell.angle_beta   90.00
_cell.angle_gamma   90.00
#
_symmetry.space_group_name_H-M   'P 1'
#
loop_
_entity.id
_entity.type
_entity.pdbx_description
1 polymer ?
#
loop_
_entity_poly.entity_id
_entity_poly.type
_entity_poly.pdbx_seq_one_letter_code
_entity_poly.pdbx_strand_id
1 'polypeptide(L)'
;AAATLGMIIGSLTGGPLAVLLIKRHNLKSDPNESAFEEDSESVFPLNAKTLLSSVCMITIIAACGIPIYLLLSQIPYIEMPYFIGCLFAGAIARNVLEALHVEIRPQEVETIEHVSLDIFLAITIMTMDLTKIAGSAGPMLATLVIVSIATLLFTYFIGFRMYKSDYNAACMCAGLIGMGMGSGSNAVANERAVMEKYGYSHIAWILYPAFSVLCVDIFNPLFMSFA
;
A
#
# COMPACT_ATOMS: atom_id res chain seq x y z
N ALA A 1 9.69 8.52 11.84
CA ALA A 1 11.03 7.88 11.87
C ALA A 1 10.93 6.35 11.74
N ALA A 2 10.23 5.61 12.66
CA ALA A 2 10.15 4.14 12.56
C ALA A 2 9.45 3.70 11.26
N ALA A 3 8.34 4.33 10.89
CA ALA A 3 7.61 3.99 9.68
C ALA A 3 8.44 4.25 8.41
N THR A 4 9.16 5.36 8.33
CA THR A 4 10.04 5.66 7.18
C THR A 4 11.18 4.67 7.05
N LEU A 5 11.81 4.31 8.18
CA LEU A 5 12.85 3.26 8.18
C LEU A 5 12.27 1.90 7.82
N GLY A 6 11.07 1.56 8.30
CA GLY A 6 10.35 0.35 7.92
C GLY A 6 10.10 0.26 6.42
N MET A 7 9.62 1.33 5.79
CA MET A 7 9.40 1.40 4.34
C MET A 7 10.71 1.16 3.57
N ILE A 8 11.81 1.81 3.97
CA ILE A 8 13.13 1.62 3.33
C ILE A 8 13.58 0.17 3.45
N ILE A 9 13.51 -0.43 4.64
CA ILE A 9 13.89 -1.82 4.86
C ILE A 9 12.99 -2.76 4.06
N GLY A 10 11.68 -2.52 4.03
CA GLY A 10 10.72 -3.28 3.26
C GLY A 10 11.01 -3.28 1.76
N SER A 11 11.32 -2.11 1.18
CA SER A 11 11.72 -1.99 -0.23
C SER A 11 13.04 -2.69 -0.52
N LEU A 12 14.03 -2.56 0.38
CA LEU A 12 15.35 -3.16 0.19
C LEU A 12 15.35 -4.69 0.35
N THR A 13 14.41 -5.26 1.09
CA THR A 13 14.42 -6.70 1.43
C THR A 13 13.40 -7.51 0.66
N GLY A 14 12.29 -6.93 0.23
CA GLY A 14 11.21 -7.63 -0.46
C GLY A 14 11.64 -8.22 -1.80
N GLY A 15 12.22 -7.41 -2.68
CA GLY A 15 12.74 -7.84 -3.97
C GLY A 15 13.82 -8.92 -3.84
N PRO A 16 14.89 -8.72 -3.06
CA PRO A 16 15.93 -9.74 -2.87
C PRO A 16 15.42 -11.07 -2.33
N LEU A 17 14.45 -11.07 -1.39
CA LEU A 17 13.89 -12.34 -0.89
C LEU A 17 13.14 -13.09 -1.99
N ALA A 18 12.30 -12.41 -2.76
CA ALA A 18 11.59 -13.02 -3.88
C ALA A 18 12.56 -13.59 -4.93
N VAL A 19 13.60 -12.84 -5.27
CA VAL A 19 14.67 -13.30 -6.18
C VAL A 19 15.38 -14.54 -5.64
N LEU A 20 15.61 -14.59 -4.34
CA LEU A 20 16.22 -15.76 -3.68
C LEU A 20 15.28 -16.98 -3.80
N LEU A 21 13.98 -16.82 -3.57
CA LEU A 21 12.98 -17.88 -3.72
C LEU A 21 12.91 -18.38 -5.17
N ILE A 22 12.83 -17.45 -6.14
CA ILE A 22 12.80 -17.77 -7.56
C ILE A 22 14.02 -18.59 -7.99
N LYS A 23 15.21 -18.14 -7.62
CA LYS A 23 16.46 -18.83 -7.96
C LYS A 23 16.60 -20.17 -7.26
N ARG A 24 16.23 -20.24 -5.97
CA ARG A 24 16.38 -21.47 -5.19
C ARG A 24 15.47 -22.59 -5.66
N HIS A 25 14.26 -22.24 -6.08
CA HIS A 25 13.25 -23.20 -6.53
C HIS A 25 13.13 -23.28 -8.07
N ASN A 26 14.00 -22.57 -8.84
CA ASN A 26 13.96 -22.51 -10.30
C ASN A 26 12.56 -22.17 -10.84
N LEU A 27 11.88 -21.20 -10.21
CA LEU A 27 10.54 -20.81 -10.58
C LEU A 27 10.54 -20.00 -11.88
N LYS A 28 9.50 -20.18 -12.69
CA LYS A 28 9.30 -19.45 -13.93
C LYS A 28 7.89 -18.90 -13.97
N SER A 29 7.72 -17.70 -14.54
CA SER A 29 6.39 -17.17 -14.84
C SER A 29 5.72 -18.04 -15.92
N ASP A 30 4.39 -18.03 -15.95
CA ASP A 30 3.65 -18.69 -17.02
C ASP A 30 3.85 -17.90 -18.34
N PRO A 31 4.31 -18.55 -19.42
CA PRO A 31 4.51 -17.88 -20.71
C PRO A 31 3.22 -17.30 -21.32
N ASN A 32 2.07 -17.76 -20.85
CA ASN A 32 0.76 -17.28 -21.33
C ASN A 32 0.27 -16.06 -20.54
N GLU A 33 0.88 -15.73 -19.41
CA GLU A 33 0.64 -14.46 -18.72
C GLU A 33 1.42 -13.39 -19.50
N SER A 34 0.73 -12.69 -20.42
CA SER A 34 1.31 -11.59 -21.18
C SER A 34 1.89 -10.56 -20.22
N ALA A 35 3.17 -10.22 -20.46
CA ALA A 35 3.80 -9.07 -19.82
C ALA A 35 2.84 -7.89 -19.88
N PHE A 36 2.76 -7.15 -18.74
CA PHE A 36 2.00 -5.93 -18.66
C PHE A 36 1.45 -5.49 -20.03
N GLU A 37 0.23 -5.88 -20.39
CA GLU A 37 -0.58 -4.87 -20.99
C GLU A 37 -0.61 -3.80 -19.89
N GLU A 38 0.35 -2.86 -19.96
CA GLU A 38 -0.01 -1.52 -19.57
C GLU A 38 -1.38 -1.41 -20.21
N ASP A 39 -2.44 -1.52 -19.41
CA ASP A 39 -3.71 -0.96 -19.85
C ASP A 39 -3.25 0.33 -20.49
N SER A 40 -3.46 0.40 -21.81
CA SER A 40 -3.20 1.62 -22.56
C SER A 40 -4.26 2.60 -22.03
N GLU A 41 -4.16 2.84 -20.74
CA GLU A 41 -4.78 3.97 -20.11
C GLU A 41 -4.22 5.10 -20.94
N SER A 42 -5.06 5.53 -21.87
CA SER A 42 -4.81 6.64 -22.74
C SER A 42 -4.02 7.65 -21.93
N VAL A 43 -2.72 7.81 -22.26
CA VAL A 43 -1.83 8.74 -21.56
C VAL A 43 -2.41 10.11 -21.81
N PHE A 44 -3.34 10.50 -20.98
CA PHE A 44 -3.95 11.84 -21.06
C PHE A 44 -2.85 12.80 -20.61
N PRO A 45 -2.47 13.76 -21.43
CA PRO A 45 -1.48 14.75 -21.03
C PRO A 45 -2.02 15.49 -19.80
N LEU A 46 -1.23 15.49 -18.74
CA LEU A 46 -1.55 16.21 -17.50
C LEU A 46 -1.82 17.68 -17.86
N ASN A 47 -3.05 18.12 -17.66
CA ASN A 47 -3.44 19.49 -17.90
C ASN A 47 -3.79 20.14 -16.55
N ALA A 48 -3.27 21.34 -16.31
CA ALA A 48 -3.52 22.06 -15.05
C ALA A 48 -5.00 22.23 -14.74
N LYS A 49 -5.86 22.39 -15.76
CA LYS A 49 -7.30 22.55 -15.56
C LYS A 49 -7.97 21.26 -15.11
N THR A 50 -7.58 20.13 -15.69
CA THR A 50 -8.14 18.82 -15.33
C THR A 50 -7.61 18.34 -13.99
N LEU A 51 -6.32 18.58 -13.72
CA LEU A 51 -5.72 18.32 -12.41
C LEU A 51 -6.43 19.08 -11.28
N LEU A 52 -6.72 20.38 -11.50
CA LEU A 52 -7.48 21.20 -10.55
C LEU A 52 -8.89 20.64 -10.32
N SER A 53 -9.55 20.15 -11.37
CA SER A 53 -10.86 19.50 -11.26
C SER A 53 -10.79 18.24 -10.41
N SER A 54 -9.74 17.42 -10.60
CA SER A 54 -9.50 16.20 -9.82
C SER A 54 -9.20 16.52 -8.35
N VAL A 55 -8.42 17.57 -8.08
CA VAL A 55 -8.19 18.07 -6.70
C VAL A 55 -9.51 18.51 -6.04
N CYS A 56 -10.33 19.28 -6.75
CA CYS A 56 -11.63 19.71 -6.23
C CYS A 56 -12.54 18.50 -5.95
N MET A 57 -12.59 17.53 -6.86
CA MET A 57 -13.37 16.30 -6.69
C MET A 57 -12.91 15.53 -5.44
N ILE A 58 -11.63 15.28 -5.30
CA ILE A 58 -11.05 14.57 -4.12
C ILE A 58 -11.37 15.34 -2.84
N THR A 59 -11.25 16.67 -2.85
CA THR A 59 -11.55 17.51 -1.67
C THR A 59 -13.02 17.41 -1.26
N ILE A 60 -13.93 17.41 -2.23
CA ILE A 60 -15.37 17.24 -1.98
C ILE A 60 -15.65 15.84 -1.40
N ILE A 61 -15.06 14.81 -1.99
CA ILE A 61 -15.22 13.43 -1.49
C ILE A 61 -14.68 13.30 -0.07
N ALA A 62 -13.52 13.88 0.21
CA ALA A 62 -12.95 13.89 1.56
C ALA A 62 -13.86 14.64 2.56
N ALA A 63 -14.44 15.75 2.16
CA ALA A 63 -15.41 16.47 2.98
C ALA A 63 -16.68 15.64 3.27
N CYS A 64 -17.14 14.82 2.31
CA CYS A 64 -18.22 13.85 2.50
C CYS A 64 -17.82 12.71 3.47
N GLY A 65 -16.53 12.48 3.70
CA GLY A 65 -16.04 11.55 4.69
C GLY A 65 -16.30 11.99 6.14
N ILE A 66 -16.44 13.30 6.41
CA ILE A 66 -16.67 13.83 7.76
C ILE A 66 -17.95 13.27 8.39
N PRO A 67 -19.13 13.39 7.75
CA PRO A 67 -20.36 12.82 8.31
C PRO A 67 -20.31 11.30 8.45
N ILE A 68 -19.61 10.60 7.56
CA ILE A 68 -19.42 9.16 7.67
C ILE A 68 -18.57 8.82 8.91
N TYR A 69 -17.47 9.53 9.11
CA TYR A 69 -16.66 9.38 10.31
C TYR A 69 -17.45 9.66 11.60
N LEU A 70 -18.24 10.76 11.63
CA LEU A 70 -19.08 11.10 12.78
C LEU A 70 -20.13 10.02 13.07
N LEU A 71 -20.66 9.38 12.05
CA LEU A 71 -21.60 8.26 12.21
C LEU A 71 -20.91 7.03 12.78
N LEU A 72 -19.73 6.69 12.25
CA LEU A 72 -18.93 5.55 12.68
C LEU A 72 -18.38 5.73 14.11
N SER A 73 -18.01 6.96 14.47
CA SER A 73 -17.49 7.30 15.81
C SER A 73 -18.53 7.21 16.92
N GLN A 74 -19.82 7.05 16.60
CA GLN A 74 -20.87 6.81 17.58
C GLN A 74 -20.90 5.34 18.06
N ILE A 75 -20.16 4.45 17.42
CA ILE A 75 -20.09 3.05 17.82
C ILE A 75 -19.25 2.98 19.13
N PRO A 76 -19.83 2.58 20.26
CA PRO A 76 -19.11 2.50 21.52
C PRO A 76 -17.99 1.45 21.41
N TYR A 77 -16.89 1.70 22.10
CA TYR A 77 -15.70 0.83 22.17
C TYR A 77 -14.80 0.77 20.94
N ILE A 78 -15.03 1.56 19.89
CA ILE A 78 -14.17 1.59 18.70
C ILE A 78 -13.68 3.03 18.48
N GLU A 79 -12.40 3.26 18.67
CA GLU A 79 -11.76 4.53 18.32
C GLU A 79 -11.27 4.45 16.87
N MET A 80 -12.03 5.01 15.95
CA MET A 80 -11.67 5.01 14.53
C MET A 80 -10.87 6.26 14.16
N PRO A 81 -9.74 6.13 13.47
CA PRO A 81 -9.04 7.27 12.88
C PRO A 81 -9.91 8.01 11.86
N TYR A 82 -9.75 9.32 11.79
CA TYR A 82 -10.53 10.21 10.92
C TYR A 82 -10.49 9.80 9.44
N PHE A 83 -9.36 9.29 8.94
CA PHE A 83 -9.19 8.92 7.53
C PHE A 83 -10.10 7.77 7.08
N ILE A 84 -10.60 6.94 7.99
CA ILE A 84 -11.53 5.85 7.66
C ILE A 84 -12.83 6.39 7.04
N GLY A 85 -13.34 7.50 7.55
CA GLY A 85 -14.50 8.16 6.96
C GLY A 85 -14.25 8.60 5.51
N CYS A 86 -13.06 9.15 5.24
CA CYS A 86 -12.65 9.54 3.89
C CYS A 86 -12.47 8.32 2.97
N LEU A 87 -11.95 7.20 3.48
CA LEU A 87 -11.79 5.96 2.74
C LEU A 87 -13.15 5.41 2.28
N PHE A 88 -14.12 5.32 3.19
CA PHE A 88 -15.48 4.91 2.83
C PHE A 88 -16.15 5.88 1.86
N ALA A 89 -15.97 7.20 2.05
CA ALA A 89 -16.47 8.19 1.11
C ALA A 89 -15.86 8.00 -0.29
N GLY A 90 -14.56 7.75 -0.36
CA GLY A 90 -13.85 7.47 -1.62
C GLY A 90 -14.37 6.21 -2.31
N ALA A 91 -14.54 5.13 -1.56
CA ALA A 91 -15.08 3.88 -2.09
C ALA A 91 -16.52 4.05 -2.63
N ILE A 92 -17.38 4.73 -1.89
CA ILE A 92 -18.75 5.02 -2.32
C ILE A 92 -18.73 5.92 -3.56
N ALA A 93 -17.93 7.00 -3.54
CA ALA A 93 -17.82 7.93 -4.65
C ALA A 93 -17.32 7.22 -5.92
N ARG A 94 -16.33 6.34 -5.82
CA ARG A 94 -15.82 5.53 -6.94
C ARG A 94 -16.96 4.74 -7.60
N ASN A 95 -17.72 3.98 -6.80
CA ASN A 95 -18.82 3.17 -7.30
C ASN A 95 -19.96 4.03 -7.92
N VAL A 96 -20.27 5.18 -7.29
CA VAL A 96 -21.29 6.11 -7.81
C VAL A 96 -20.85 6.74 -9.13
N LEU A 97 -19.62 7.23 -9.22
CA LEU A 97 -19.07 7.85 -10.42
C LEU A 97 -19.00 6.85 -11.57
N GLU A 98 -18.62 5.62 -11.31
CA GLU A 98 -18.62 4.55 -12.29
C GLU A 98 -20.03 4.21 -12.79
N ALA A 99 -21.02 4.13 -11.88
CA ALA A 99 -22.42 3.93 -12.23
C ALA A 99 -23.01 5.09 -13.05
N LEU A 100 -22.52 6.30 -12.82
CA LEU A 100 -22.91 7.51 -13.58
C LEU A 100 -22.11 7.68 -14.88
N HIS A 101 -21.22 6.76 -15.21
CA HIS A 101 -20.33 6.82 -16.37
C HIS A 101 -19.47 8.10 -16.43
N VAL A 102 -19.09 8.63 -15.27
CA VAL A 102 -18.19 9.77 -15.18
C VAL A 102 -16.75 9.26 -15.33
N GLU A 103 -16.04 9.78 -16.32
CA GLU A 103 -14.63 9.43 -16.53
C GLU A 103 -13.77 9.93 -15.36
N ILE A 104 -13.23 9.00 -14.61
CA ILE A 104 -12.19 9.27 -13.61
C ILE A 104 -10.86 9.10 -14.32
N ARG A 105 -9.93 10.03 -14.09
CA ARG A 105 -8.56 9.96 -14.63
C ARG A 105 -7.60 9.41 -13.58
N PRO A 106 -7.26 8.13 -13.63
CA PRO A 106 -6.44 7.48 -12.60
C PRO A 106 -5.10 8.16 -12.42
N GLN A 107 -4.45 8.55 -13.52
CA GLN A 107 -3.13 9.20 -13.50
C GLN A 107 -3.12 10.54 -12.75
N GLU A 108 -4.20 11.32 -12.83
CA GLU A 108 -4.33 12.57 -12.09
C GLU A 108 -4.51 12.30 -10.59
N VAL A 109 -5.33 11.30 -10.25
CA VAL A 109 -5.57 10.88 -8.86
C VAL A 109 -4.27 10.36 -8.24
N GLU A 110 -3.53 9.51 -8.94
CA GLU A 110 -2.23 8.99 -8.52
C GLU A 110 -1.19 10.10 -8.33
N THR A 111 -1.15 11.08 -9.25
CA THR A 111 -0.27 12.25 -9.10
C THR A 111 -0.60 13.05 -7.84
N ILE A 112 -1.89 13.27 -7.57
CA ILE A 112 -2.34 14.00 -6.36
C ILE A 112 -2.00 13.19 -5.10
N GLU A 113 -2.17 11.87 -5.14
CA GLU A 113 -1.82 10.96 -4.06
C GLU A 113 -0.33 11.09 -3.70
N HIS A 114 0.56 10.94 -4.68
CA HIS A 114 2.01 11.05 -4.47
C HIS A 114 2.41 12.39 -3.90
N VAL A 115 1.96 13.49 -4.50
CA VAL A 115 2.26 14.85 -4.03
C VAL A 115 1.73 15.07 -2.60
N SER A 116 0.52 14.63 -2.32
CA SER A 116 -0.10 14.77 -1.00
C SER A 116 0.64 13.94 0.06
N LEU A 117 1.07 12.73 -0.30
CA LEU A 117 1.86 11.86 0.57
C LEU A 117 3.21 12.48 0.89
N ASP A 118 3.92 13.00 -0.12
CA ASP A 118 5.22 13.67 0.08
C ASP A 118 5.10 14.88 0.98
N ILE A 119 4.07 15.72 0.79
CA ILE A 119 3.80 16.88 1.65
C ILE A 119 3.48 16.41 3.08
N PHE A 120 2.64 15.40 3.23
CA PHE A 120 2.29 14.83 4.54
C PHE A 120 3.52 14.31 5.27
N LEU A 121 4.38 13.55 4.58
CA LEU A 121 5.62 13.04 5.15
C LEU A 121 6.58 14.16 5.55
N ALA A 122 6.73 15.18 4.70
CA ALA A 122 7.56 16.34 4.99
C ALA A 122 7.07 17.08 6.24
N ILE A 123 5.77 17.39 6.32
CA ILE A 123 5.18 18.04 7.49
C ILE A 123 5.35 17.17 8.75
N THR A 124 5.11 15.87 8.64
CA THR A 124 5.24 14.93 9.76
C THR A 124 6.67 14.90 10.29
N ILE A 125 7.67 14.87 9.40
CA ILE A 125 9.08 14.88 9.80
C ILE A 125 9.46 16.23 10.44
N MET A 126 8.99 17.35 9.89
CA MET A 126 9.27 18.69 10.41
C MET A 126 8.63 18.95 11.78
N THR A 127 7.47 18.38 12.03
CA THR A 127 6.74 18.54 13.31
C THR A 127 7.17 17.53 14.38
N MET A 128 8.03 16.57 14.03
CA MET A 128 8.47 15.52 14.92
C MET A 128 9.48 16.03 15.95
N ASP A 129 9.21 15.78 17.23
CA ASP A 129 10.10 16.14 18.33
C ASP A 129 11.30 15.19 18.39
N LEU A 130 12.43 15.62 17.81
CA LEU A 130 13.65 14.82 17.74
C LEU A 130 14.24 14.48 19.12
N THR A 131 13.98 15.31 20.13
CA THR A 131 14.51 15.09 21.49
C THR A 131 13.83 13.91 22.15
N LYS A 132 12.51 13.75 21.96
CA LYS A 132 11.75 12.60 22.45
C LYS A 132 12.14 11.31 21.72
N ILE A 133 12.46 11.40 20.43
CA ILE A 133 12.91 10.26 19.64
C ILE A 133 14.29 9.79 20.07
N ALA A 134 15.22 10.71 20.36
CA ALA A 134 16.57 10.36 20.81
C ALA A 134 16.56 9.49 22.08
N GLY A 135 15.66 9.78 23.01
CA GLY A 135 15.48 8.97 24.22
C GLY A 135 14.90 7.56 23.97
N SER A 136 14.15 7.37 22.88
CA SER A 136 13.49 6.11 22.54
C SER A 136 14.13 5.40 21.33
N ALA A 137 15.21 5.94 20.79
CA ALA A 137 15.82 5.43 19.55
C ALA A 137 16.32 3.98 19.69
N GLY A 138 16.88 3.62 20.82
CA GLY A 138 17.38 2.25 21.08
C GLY A 138 16.27 1.20 21.01
N PRO A 139 15.22 1.30 21.85
CA PRO A 139 14.08 0.38 21.79
C PRO A 139 13.40 0.37 20.43
N MET A 140 13.24 1.53 19.79
CA MET A 140 12.59 1.65 18.48
C MET A 140 13.38 0.92 17.38
N LEU A 141 14.70 1.08 17.33
CA LEU A 141 15.56 0.36 16.38
C LEU A 141 15.56 -1.15 16.67
N ALA A 142 15.62 -1.54 17.93
CA ALA A 142 15.55 -2.95 18.31
C ALA A 142 14.23 -3.58 17.86
N THR A 143 13.11 -2.93 18.11
CA THR A 143 11.79 -3.39 17.65
C THR A 143 11.74 -3.50 16.13
N LEU A 144 12.24 -2.50 15.41
CA LEU A 144 12.27 -2.50 13.95
C LEU A 144 13.07 -3.69 13.39
N VAL A 145 14.25 -3.96 13.96
CA VAL A 145 15.08 -5.10 13.55
C VAL A 145 14.37 -6.42 13.84
N ILE A 146 13.79 -6.58 15.02
CA ILE A 146 13.06 -7.80 15.40
C ILE A 146 11.87 -8.02 14.46
N VAL A 147 11.06 -7.01 14.21
CA VAL A 147 9.90 -7.09 13.30
C VAL A 147 10.36 -7.41 11.88
N SER A 148 11.43 -6.77 11.39
CA SER A 148 11.96 -7.05 10.05
C SER A 148 12.43 -8.51 9.91
N ILE A 149 13.18 -9.01 10.86
CA ILE A 149 13.63 -10.41 10.87
C ILE A 149 12.42 -11.35 10.96
N ALA A 150 11.48 -11.07 11.85
CA ALA A 150 10.28 -11.89 12.01
C ALA A 150 9.46 -11.94 10.71
N THR A 151 9.24 -10.80 10.05
CA THR A 151 8.52 -10.72 8.78
C THR A 151 9.23 -11.50 7.67
N LEU A 152 10.54 -11.37 7.56
CA LEU A 152 11.34 -12.13 6.58
C LEU A 152 11.26 -13.63 6.81
N LEU A 153 11.41 -14.07 8.06
CA LEU A 153 11.32 -15.50 8.43
C LEU A 153 9.90 -16.03 8.20
N PHE A 154 8.88 -15.28 8.62
CA PHE A 154 7.49 -15.64 8.40
C PHE A 154 7.19 -15.79 6.90
N THR A 155 7.58 -14.81 6.09
CA THR A 155 7.36 -14.83 4.65
C THR A 155 8.09 -16.00 3.99
N TYR A 156 9.33 -16.26 4.38
CA TYR A 156 10.13 -17.34 3.80
C TYR A 156 9.61 -18.73 4.16
N PHE A 157 9.28 -18.99 5.43
CA PHE A 157 8.91 -20.33 5.90
C PHE A 157 7.41 -20.61 5.80
N ILE A 158 6.59 -19.62 6.06
CA ILE A 158 5.13 -19.78 6.14
C ILE A 158 4.48 -19.20 4.90
N GLY A 159 4.70 -17.93 4.57
CA GLY A 159 4.05 -17.23 3.47
C GLY A 159 4.26 -17.93 2.13
N PHE A 160 5.49 -18.25 1.80
CA PHE A 160 5.81 -18.93 0.54
C PHE A 160 5.10 -20.30 0.41
N ARG A 161 5.00 -21.06 1.51
CA ARG A 161 4.30 -22.36 1.50
C ARG A 161 2.78 -22.21 1.42
N MET A 162 2.22 -21.21 2.08
CA MET A 162 0.78 -20.94 2.03
C MET A 162 0.32 -20.55 0.62
N TYR A 163 1.16 -19.88 -0.13
CA TYR A 163 0.89 -19.45 -1.51
C TYR A 163 1.27 -20.50 -2.58
N LYS A 164 1.32 -21.79 -2.24
CA LYS A 164 1.63 -22.94 -3.12
C LYS A 164 3.06 -23.06 -3.61
N SER A 165 3.98 -22.22 -3.19
CA SER A 165 5.42 -22.29 -3.52
C SER A 165 5.73 -22.25 -5.03
N ASP A 166 4.93 -21.53 -5.79
CA ASP A 166 5.09 -21.27 -7.23
C ASP A 166 5.69 -19.88 -7.49
N TYR A 167 5.75 -19.47 -8.76
CA TYR A 167 6.22 -18.15 -9.13
C TYR A 167 5.34 -17.01 -8.57
N ASN A 168 4.01 -17.20 -8.64
CA ASN A 168 3.05 -16.26 -8.08
C ASN A 168 3.27 -16.09 -6.58
N ALA A 169 3.55 -17.19 -5.86
CA ALA A 169 3.90 -17.15 -4.45
C ALA A 169 5.15 -16.31 -4.16
N ALA A 170 6.16 -16.38 -5.02
CA ALA A 170 7.37 -15.58 -4.85
C ALA A 170 7.09 -14.07 -5.04
N CYS A 171 6.27 -13.70 -6.02
CA CYS A 171 5.82 -12.32 -6.21
C CYS A 171 5.00 -11.83 -5.00
N MET A 172 4.03 -12.63 -4.55
CA MET A 172 3.21 -12.31 -3.38
C MET A 172 4.05 -12.18 -2.10
N CYS A 173 5.15 -12.92 -1.97
CA CYS A 173 6.09 -12.77 -0.86
C CYS A 173 6.82 -11.42 -0.89
N ALA A 174 7.15 -10.89 -2.07
CA ALA A 174 7.70 -9.54 -2.19
C ALA A 174 6.70 -8.48 -1.71
N GLY A 175 5.44 -8.64 -2.12
CA GLY A 175 4.33 -7.80 -1.66
C GLY A 175 4.10 -7.89 -0.15
N LEU A 176 4.09 -9.10 0.42
CA LEU A 176 3.90 -9.32 1.86
C LEU A 176 4.96 -8.59 2.71
N ILE A 177 6.21 -8.59 2.27
CA ILE A 177 7.27 -7.86 2.96
C ILE A 177 7.06 -6.35 2.84
N GLY A 178 6.75 -5.87 1.65
CA GLY A 178 6.46 -4.44 1.43
C GLY A 178 5.31 -3.94 2.28
N MET A 179 4.21 -4.69 2.35
CA MET A 179 3.05 -4.39 3.18
C MET A 179 3.36 -4.48 4.67
N GLY A 180 4.01 -5.55 5.12
CA GLY A 180 4.25 -5.82 6.53
C GLY A 180 5.26 -4.88 7.19
N MET A 181 6.18 -4.29 6.42
CA MET A 181 7.18 -3.34 6.91
C MET A 181 6.99 -1.91 6.41
N GLY A 182 6.06 -1.68 5.50
CA GLY A 182 5.88 -0.40 4.86
C GLY A 182 4.42 -0.01 4.70
N SER A 183 3.94 -0.16 3.47
CA SER A 183 2.60 0.24 3.06
C SER A 183 2.13 -0.59 1.87
N GLY A 184 0.86 -0.44 1.49
CA GLY A 184 0.32 -1.07 0.28
C GLY A 184 1.06 -0.67 -0.99
N SER A 185 1.41 0.60 -1.15
CA SER A 185 2.21 1.09 -2.27
C SER A 185 3.61 0.47 -2.31
N ASN A 186 4.23 0.23 -1.16
CA ASN A 186 5.51 -0.45 -1.06
C ASN A 186 5.42 -1.94 -1.47
N ALA A 187 4.29 -2.58 -1.16
CA ALA A 187 4.01 -3.94 -1.61
C ALA A 187 3.95 -4.02 -3.14
N VAL A 188 3.16 -3.15 -3.76
CA VAL A 188 3.01 -3.07 -5.22
C VAL A 188 4.35 -2.76 -5.90
N ALA A 189 5.13 -1.82 -5.37
CA ALA A 189 6.45 -1.50 -5.91
C ALA A 189 7.42 -2.69 -5.87
N ASN A 190 7.42 -3.46 -4.78
CA ASN A 190 8.24 -4.66 -4.67
C ASN A 190 7.84 -5.75 -5.65
N GLU A 191 6.54 -5.98 -5.83
CA GLU A 191 6.01 -6.94 -6.80
C GLU A 191 6.37 -6.53 -8.22
N ARG A 192 6.13 -5.28 -8.57
CA ARG A 192 6.47 -4.73 -9.88
C ARG A 192 7.94 -4.92 -10.22
N ALA A 193 8.84 -4.60 -9.29
CA ALA A 193 10.28 -4.77 -9.47
C ALA A 193 10.70 -6.23 -9.72
N VAL A 194 9.99 -7.21 -9.15
CA VAL A 194 10.21 -8.63 -9.41
C VAL A 194 9.64 -9.03 -10.76
N MET A 195 8.42 -8.60 -11.06
CA MET A 195 7.72 -8.93 -12.31
C MET A 195 8.41 -8.35 -13.54
N GLU A 196 8.95 -7.14 -13.49
CA GLU A 196 9.71 -6.52 -14.58
C GLU A 196 10.94 -7.35 -14.97
N LYS A 197 11.50 -8.10 -14.03
CA LYS A 197 12.73 -8.88 -14.26
C LYS A 197 12.50 -10.35 -14.60
N TYR A 198 11.48 -10.96 -14.04
CA TYR A 198 11.27 -12.41 -14.10
C TYR A 198 9.99 -12.84 -14.80
N GLY A 199 9.13 -11.89 -15.19
CA GLY A 199 7.86 -12.11 -15.86
C GLY A 199 6.66 -11.73 -15.01
N TYR A 200 5.52 -11.58 -15.65
CA TYR A 200 4.30 -11.10 -15.05
C TYR A 200 3.59 -12.17 -14.20
N SER A 201 2.92 -11.76 -13.15
CA SER A 201 2.03 -12.57 -12.32
C SER A 201 0.70 -11.85 -12.14
N HIS A 202 -0.30 -12.24 -12.91
CA HIS A 202 -1.63 -11.63 -12.88
C HIS A 202 -2.30 -11.78 -11.50
N ILE A 203 -2.12 -12.94 -10.87
CA ILE A 203 -2.70 -13.22 -9.55
C ILE A 203 -2.12 -12.30 -8.48
N ALA A 204 -0.80 -12.15 -8.41
CA ALA A 204 -0.16 -11.29 -7.44
C ALA A 204 -0.57 -9.83 -7.66
N TRP A 205 -0.54 -9.36 -8.90
CA TRP A 205 -0.86 -7.99 -9.28
C TRP A 205 -2.28 -7.55 -8.89
N ILE A 206 -3.27 -8.43 -9.02
CA ILE A 206 -4.66 -8.10 -8.65
C ILE A 206 -4.91 -8.31 -7.16
N LEU A 207 -4.39 -9.39 -6.59
CA LEU A 207 -4.76 -9.80 -5.24
C LEU A 207 -4.16 -8.88 -4.17
N TYR A 208 -2.92 -8.44 -4.36
CA TYR A 208 -2.19 -7.73 -3.32
C TYR A 208 -2.71 -6.32 -3.04
N PRO A 209 -3.00 -5.46 -4.02
CA PRO A 209 -3.59 -4.15 -3.75
C PRO A 209 -4.91 -4.25 -2.99
N ALA A 210 -5.80 -5.17 -3.40
CA ALA A 210 -7.08 -5.38 -2.74
C ALA A 210 -6.91 -5.89 -1.30
N PHE A 211 -6.00 -6.85 -1.09
CA PHE A 211 -5.70 -7.40 0.23
C PHE A 211 -5.03 -6.39 1.15
N SER A 212 -4.15 -5.55 0.60
CA SER A 212 -3.48 -4.48 1.33
C SER A 212 -4.48 -3.46 1.89
N VAL A 213 -5.41 -2.99 1.07
CA VAL A 213 -6.48 -2.07 1.51
C VAL A 213 -7.29 -2.70 2.64
N LEU A 214 -7.72 -3.95 2.49
CA LEU A 214 -8.49 -4.64 3.51
C LEU A 214 -7.72 -4.79 4.83
N CYS A 215 -6.49 -5.30 4.77
CA CYS A 215 -5.73 -5.63 5.98
C CYS A 215 -5.12 -4.39 6.65
N VAL A 216 -4.54 -3.47 5.87
CA VAL A 216 -3.82 -2.33 6.43
C VAL A 216 -4.76 -1.18 6.74
N ASP A 217 -5.67 -0.86 5.83
CA ASP A 217 -6.48 0.35 5.97
C ASP A 217 -7.77 0.14 6.78
N ILE A 218 -8.30 -1.09 6.81
CA ILE A 218 -9.53 -1.40 7.54
C ILE A 218 -9.24 -2.18 8.82
N PHE A 219 -8.60 -3.36 8.74
CA PHE A 219 -8.41 -4.20 9.92
C PHE A 219 -7.37 -3.67 10.91
N ASN A 220 -6.27 -3.09 10.44
CA ASN A 220 -5.22 -2.62 11.32
C ASN A 220 -5.68 -1.48 12.26
N PRO A 221 -6.36 -0.42 11.79
CA PRO A 221 -6.91 0.59 12.67
C PRO A 221 -7.95 0.04 13.66
N LEU A 222 -8.80 -0.89 13.22
CA LEU A 222 -9.74 -1.56 14.11
C LEU A 222 -9.02 -2.34 15.21
N PHE A 223 -7.99 -3.11 14.84
CA PHE A 223 -7.21 -3.87 15.82
C PHE A 223 -6.50 -2.97 16.81
N MET A 224 -5.90 -1.87 16.32
CA MET A 224 -5.21 -0.89 17.18
C MET A 224 -6.15 -0.16 18.14
N SER A 225 -7.45 -0.06 17.83
CA SER A 225 -8.43 0.54 18.73
C SER A 225 -8.79 -0.34 19.92
N PHE A 226 -8.50 -1.64 19.86
CA PHE A 226 -8.72 -2.60 20.95
C PHE A 226 -7.47 -2.90 21.78
N ALA A 227 -6.30 -2.46 21.33
CA ALA A 227 -5.01 -2.68 21.99
C ALA A 227 -4.67 -1.56 22.99
#